data_df6557f183f44f26e7a23c554ce29d5a
#
_entry.id   df6557f183f44f26e7a23c554ce29d5a
#
_cell.length_a   1.000
_cell.length_b   1.000
_cell.length_c   1.000
_cell.angle_alpha   90.00
_cell.angle_beta   90.00
_cell.angle_gamma   90.00
#
_symmetry.space_group_name_H-M   'P 1'
#
loop_
_entity.id
_entity.type
_entity.pdbx_description
1 polymer ?
#
loop_
_entity_poly.entity_id
_entity_poly.type
_entity_poly.pdbx_seq_one_letter_code
_entity_poly.pdbx_strand_id
1 'polypeptide(L)'
;MAEINPAEISAILKKQLSGFESGATLEEVGTVLQVGDGIARVYGLSNAQYGELVQFDNGLEAIVLNLEEDNVGVVLLGPSTGIREGSTVKRTQRIASLKVGEKIVGRVVNTLGEPIDGKGPIGGELYEMPLERKAPGVIFRQPVTEPLQTGIKSIDAMIPVGRGQRELVIGDRQTGKTTVCIDTILNQKEFYDAGKPVYCIYVAIGQKASTVAGIAKTLEEKGAMAYTTIVAANASDPAPMQVYAPMAGAAIGEYFRDSGRPALIIYDDLSKQAVAYREVSLLLRRPPGREAYPGDVFYLHSRLLERACKVIADDDIAKDMNDLPDTLKGIVKGGGSLTALPIIETQAGDVSAYIPTNVISITDGQIFLDGDLFNSGVRPAINVGISVSRVGGNAQIKSMKKVAGTLKLDQAQFRELEAFSKFGSDLDAVTLNVIEKGRRNVEILKQAVNDPYTVEDQVAIIYAGSKNLLRSVPVNKVKEFERTYIDYLNNKHRDVLDALKAGKLDDNITDVLEKVAKELSAKY
;
A
#
# COMPACT_ATOMS: atom_id res chain seq x y z
N MET A 1 4.67 -18.31 35.45
CA MET A 1 3.56 -17.43 35.88
C MET A 1 4.07 -16.67 37.08
N ALA A 2 4.29 -15.37 36.95
CA ALA A 2 4.52 -14.52 38.11
C ALA A 2 3.13 -14.28 38.73
N GLU A 3 2.86 -14.93 39.85
CA GLU A 3 1.67 -14.69 40.64
C GLU A 3 1.67 -13.21 41.06
N ILE A 4 0.62 -12.50 40.71
CA ILE A 4 0.40 -11.15 41.22
C ILE A 4 0.24 -11.31 42.73
N ASN A 5 1.13 -10.67 43.48
CA ASN A 5 1.16 -10.82 44.94
C ASN A 5 -0.10 -10.17 45.55
N PRO A 6 -0.99 -10.94 46.22
CA PRO A 6 -2.21 -10.39 46.82
C PRO A 6 -1.95 -9.23 47.78
N ALA A 7 -0.74 -9.16 48.33
CA ALA A 7 -0.33 -8.06 49.21
C ALA A 7 -0.14 -6.72 48.48
N GLU A 8 0.30 -6.76 47.21
CA GLU A 8 0.44 -5.54 46.39
C GLU A 8 -0.92 -5.00 45.98
N ILE A 9 -1.84 -5.87 45.58
CA ILE A 9 -3.24 -5.47 45.29
C ILE A 9 -3.88 -4.88 46.56
N SER A 10 -3.69 -5.49 47.71
CA SER A 10 -4.22 -4.98 49.00
C SER A 10 -3.62 -3.63 49.38
N ALA A 11 -2.33 -3.39 49.11
CA ALA A 11 -1.68 -2.11 49.38
C ALA A 11 -2.19 -0.99 48.44
N ILE A 12 -2.42 -1.30 47.19
CA ILE A 12 -2.97 -0.37 46.20
C ILE A 12 -4.43 -0.05 46.53
N LEU A 13 -5.23 -1.05 46.86
CA LEU A 13 -6.63 -0.86 47.31
C LEU A 13 -6.73 0.00 48.55
N LYS A 14 -5.88 -0.21 49.56
CA LYS A 14 -5.84 0.63 50.79
C LYS A 14 -5.47 2.08 50.45
N LYS A 15 -4.54 2.30 49.53
CA LYS A 15 -4.12 3.63 49.11
C LYS A 15 -5.20 4.37 48.30
N GLN A 16 -5.95 3.65 47.48
CA GLN A 16 -7.09 4.20 46.73
C GLN A 16 -8.29 4.53 47.65
N LEU A 17 -8.60 3.67 48.60
CA LEU A 17 -9.68 3.90 49.56
C LEU A 17 -9.40 5.07 50.52
N SER A 18 -8.14 5.37 50.80
CA SER A 18 -7.77 6.51 51.66
C SER A 18 -7.79 7.88 50.98
N GLY A 19 -7.96 7.92 49.64
CA GLY A 19 -8.02 9.16 48.84
C GLY A 19 -9.41 9.51 48.29
N PHE A 20 -10.45 8.78 48.66
CA PHE A 20 -11.79 8.95 48.11
C PHE A 20 -12.65 9.96 48.89
N GLU A 21 -12.58 11.21 48.52
CA GLU A 21 -13.69 12.14 48.63
C GLU A 21 -14.17 12.56 47.26
N SER A 22 -15.42 12.22 46.96
CA SER A 22 -16.28 12.64 45.85
C SER A 22 -16.28 11.85 44.52
N GLY A 23 -17.32 11.07 44.33
CA GLY A 23 -18.18 11.09 43.13
C GLY A 23 -17.70 10.54 41.80
N ALA A 24 -16.47 10.06 41.65
CA ALA A 24 -16.06 9.33 40.48
C ALA A 24 -16.26 7.83 40.71
N THR A 25 -16.99 7.16 39.85
CA THR A 25 -17.13 5.70 39.89
C THR A 25 -15.76 5.07 39.75
N LEU A 26 -15.39 4.18 40.67
CA LEU A 26 -14.13 3.40 40.70
C LEU A 26 -13.83 2.66 39.35
N GLU A 27 -14.82 2.55 38.51
CA GLU A 27 -14.82 1.82 37.24
C GLU A 27 -14.20 2.62 36.06
N GLU A 28 -14.00 3.93 36.19
CA GLU A 28 -13.48 4.81 35.13
C GLU A 28 -11.99 5.17 35.30
N VAL A 29 -11.42 4.84 36.45
CA VAL A 29 -10.04 5.16 36.80
C VAL A 29 -9.28 3.89 37.16
N GLY A 30 -8.11 3.71 36.58
CA GLY A 30 -7.21 2.61 36.91
C GLY A 30 -5.87 3.09 37.41
N THR A 31 -5.08 2.16 37.90
CA THR A 31 -3.73 2.39 38.42
C THR A 31 -2.73 1.51 37.68
N VAL A 32 -1.61 2.08 37.24
CA VAL A 32 -0.54 1.35 36.56
C VAL A 32 0.13 0.38 37.52
N LEU A 33 0.08 -0.91 37.21
CA LEU A 33 0.78 -1.96 37.94
C LEU A 33 2.21 -2.15 37.41
N GLN A 34 2.40 -2.05 36.11
CA GLN A 34 3.67 -2.23 35.43
C GLN A 34 3.69 -1.40 34.15
N VAL A 35 4.83 -0.81 33.84
CA VAL A 35 5.06 -0.08 32.58
C VAL A 35 6.47 -0.39 32.07
N GLY A 36 6.60 -0.54 30.76
CA GLY A 36 7.88 -0.74 30.07
C GLY A 36 7.69 -1.10 28.60
N ASP A 37 8.67 -0.75 27.78
CA ASP A 37 8.75 -1.13 26.38
C ASP A 37 7.49 -0.83 25.54
N GLY A 38 6.84 0.31 25.81
CA GLY A 38 5.64 0.75 25.08
C GLY A 38 4.33 0.09 25.50
N ILE A 39 4.32 -0.69 26.59
CA ILE A 39 3.10 -1.25 27.16
C ILE A 39 2.93 -0.86 28.63
N ALA A 40 1.68 -0.92 29.11
CA ALA A 40 1.39 -0.86 30.54
C ALA A 40 0.31 -1.88 30.92
N ARG A 41 0.40 -2.36 32.17
CA ARG A 41 -0.65 -3.18 32.78
C ARG A 41 -1.33 -2.30 33.84
N VAL A 42 -2.63 -2.21 33.75
CA VAL A 42 -3.44 -1.30 34.55
C VAL A 42 -4.45 -2.10 35.39
N TYR A 43 -4.46 -1.89 36.64
CA TYR A 43 -5.49 -2.42 37.55
C TYR A 43 -6.70 -1.50 37.57
N GLY A 44 -7.88 -2.06 37.68
CA GLY A 44 -9.14 -1.35 37.49
C GLY A 44 -9.58 -1.32 36.02
N LEU A 45 -10.36 -0.32 35.66
CA LEU A 45 -10.91 -0.21 34.29
C LEU A 45 -11.76 -1.42 33.87
N SER A 46 -12.56 -1.98 34.79
CA SER A 46 -13.33 -3.22 34.60
C SER A 46 -14.32 -3.15 33.44
N ASN A 47 -14.77 -1.95 33.07
CA ASN A 47 -15.68 -1.72 31.96
C ASN A 47 -14.97 -1.29 30.68
N ALA A 48 -13.63 -1.29 30.61
CA ALA A 48 -12.89 -0.94 29.43
C ALA A 48 -13.16 -1.94 28.29
N GLN A 49 -13.25 -1.44 27.08
CA GLN A 49 -13.50 -2.23 25.89
C GLN A 49 -12.20 -2.44 25.09
N TYR A 50 -12.11 -3.54 24.34
CA TYR A 50 -11.03 -3.75 23.39
C TYR A 50 -11.01 -2.63 22.35
N GLY A 51 -9.84 -2.04 22.11
CA GLY A 51 -9.67 -0.92 21.18
C GLY A 51 -10.05 0.45 21.75
N GLU A 52 -10.48 0.52 22.99
CA GLU A 52 -10.78 1.80 23.67
C GLU A 52 -9.51 2.58 23.95
N LEU A 53 -9.56 3.90 23.78
CA LEU A 53 -8.52 4.82 24.25
C LEU A 53 -8.63 5.04 25.75
N VAL A 54 -7.49 4.98 26.40
CA VAL A 54 -7.32 5.39 27.80
C VAL A 54 -6.26 6.48 27.87
N GLN A 55 -6.35 7.36 28.84
CA GLN A 55 -5.45 8.49 28.99
C GLN A 55 -4.76 8.46 30.34
N PHE A 56 -3.44 8.62 30.32
CA PHE A 56 -2.61 8.76 31.51
C PHE A 56 -2.67 10.19 32.05
N ASP A 57 -2.27 10.37 33.32
CA ASP A 57 -2.21 11.66 34.01
C ASP A 57 -1.27 12.69 33.33
N ASN A 58 -0.27 12.25 32.59
CA ASN A 58 0.62 13.08 31.78
C ASN A 58 0.04 13.45 30.38
N GLY A 59 -1.21 13.03 30.08
CA GLY A 59 -1.87 13.27 28.80
C GLY A 59 -1.57 12.26 27.69
N LEU A 60 -0.67 11.28 27.92
CA LEU A 60 -0.40 10.23 26.94
C LEU A 60 -1.62 9.32 26.75
N GLU A 61 -1.95 9.01 25.51
CA GLU A 61 -3.00 8.06 25.16
C GLU A 61 -2.45 6.65 24.96
N ALA A 62 -3.27 5.65 25.25
CA ALA A 62 -2.98 4.25 25.01
C ALA A 62 -4.23 3.50 24.56
N ILE A 63 -4.03 2.38 23.85
CA ILE A 63 -5.11 1.53 23.36
C ILE A 63 -5.18 0.26 24.21
N VAL A 64 -6.39 -0.11 24.61
CA VAL A 64 -6.67 -1.36 25.32
C VAL A 64 -6.58 -2.53 24.36
N LEU A 65 -5.67 -3.48 24.63
CA LEU A 65 -5.45 -4.68 23.79
C LEU A 65 -5.70 -6.01 24.51
N ASN A 66 -5.52 -6.06 25.84
CA ASN A 66 -5.80 -7.27 26.62
C ASN A 66 -6.78 -6.92 27.73
N LEU A 67 -7.81 -7.74 27.84
CA LEU A 67 -8.76 -7.70 28.94
C LEU A 67 -8.56 -8.99 29.75
N GLU A 68 -8.01 -8.86 30.95
CA GLU A 68 -7.81 -9.96 31.89
C GLU A 68 -8.72 -9.73 33.11
N GLU A 69 -8.90 -10.75 33.92
CA GLU A 69 -9.82 -10.71 35.07
C GLU A 69 -9.45 -9.59 36.08
N ASP A 70 -8.14 -9.43 36.34
CA ASP A 70 -7.63 -8.51 37.36
C ASP A 70 -6.96 -7.26 36.78
N ASN A 71 -6.69 -7.22 35.47
CA ASN A 71 -5.96 -6.12 34.88
C ASN A 71 -6.26 -5.96 33.38
N VAL A 72 -5.90 -4.80 32.87
CA VAL A 72 -6.02 -4.46 31.46
C VAL A 72 -4.63 -4.18 30.89
N GLY A 73 -4.30 -4.86 29.78
CA GLY A 73 -3.07 -4.59 29.03
C GLY A 73 -3.32 -3.50 28.00
N VAL A 74 -2.53 -2.43 28.07
CA VAL A 74 -2.64 -1.30 27.16
C VAL A 74 -1.33 -1.06 26.42
N VAL A 75 -1.40 -0.57 25.20
CA VAL A 75 -0.24 -0.18 24.38
C VAL A 75 -0.18 1.33 24.28
N LEU A 76 0.99 1.88 24.57
CA LEU A 76 1.22 3.32 24.64
C LEU A 76 1.38 3.90 23.21
N LEU A 77 0.67 4.97 22.92
CA LEU A 77 0.76 5.70 21.66
C LEU A 77 1.81 6.82 21.71
N GLY A 78 2.90 6.55 22.37
CA GLY A 78 4.03 7.47 22.51
C GLY A 78 5.06 6.96 23.51
N PRO A 79 6.08 7.77 23.83
CA PRO A 79 7.13 7.37 24.76
C PRO A 79 6.58 7.21 26.18
N SER A 80 7.03 6.18 26.90
CA SER A 80 6.63 5.90 28.28
C SER A 80 7.21 6.88 29.32
N THR A 81 7.89 7.94 28.88
CA THR A 81 8.54 8.91 29.74
C THR A 81 7.54 9.58 30.68
N GLY A 82 7.82 9.54 31.97
CA GLY A 82 6.95 10.14 32.98
C GLY A 82 5.84 9.23 33.51
N ILE A 83 5.62 8.05 32.89
CA ILE A 83 4.70 7.04 33.43
C ILE A 83 5.49 6.11 34.35
N ARG A 84 4.90 5.79 35.48
CA ARG A 84 5.48 4.89 36.49
C ARG A 84 4.41 4.05 37.15
N GLU A 85 4.82 3.03 37.87
CA GLU A 85 3.92 2.26 38.74
C GLU A 85 3.18 3.20 39.72
N GLY A 86 1.89 3.02 39.84
CA GLY A 86 1.00 3.89 40.62
C GLY A 86 0.47 5.11 39.83
N SER A 87 0.90 5.40 38.63
CA SER A 87 0.29 6.44 37.80
C SER A 87 -1.17 6.15 37.52
N THR A 88 -1.97 7.21 37.40
CA THR A 88 -3.41 7.12 37.18
C THR A 88 -3.72 7.04 35.68
N VAL A 89 -4.68 6.19 35.33
CA VAL A 89 -5.18 6.02 33.95
C VAL A 89 -6.69 6.19 33.94
N LYS A 90 -7.22 6.99 33.03
CA LYS A 90 -8.66 7.25 32.87
C LYS A 90 -9.18 6.65 31.59
N ARG A 91 -10.38 6.09 31.63
CA ARG A 91 -11.12 5.73 30.42
C ARG A 91 -11.55 6.98 29.67
N THR A 92 -11.47 6.95 28.35
CA THR A 92 -12.03 8.01 27.51
C THR A 92 -13.42 7.68 26.98
N GLN A 93 -13.83 6.41 27.06
CA GLN A 93 -15.06 5.87 26.46
C GLN A 93 -15.12 6.07 24.94
N ARG A 94 -13.98 6.29 24.30
CA ARG A 94 -13.84 6.44 22.84
C ARG A 94 -12.98 5.31 22.29
N ILE A 95 -13.40 4.76 21.17
CA ILE A 95 -12.57 3.83 20.38
C ILE A 95 -11.46 4.63 19.72
N ALA A 96 -10.28 4.03 19.59
CA ALA A 96 -9.12 4.66 18.96
C ALA A 96 -9.47 5.15 17.55
N SER A 97 -9.37 6.45 17.33
CA SER A 97 -9.72 7.13 16.09
C SER A 97 -8.77 8.28 15.80
N LEU A 98 -8.76 8.73 14.55
CA LEU A 98 -8.06 9.93 14.13
C LEU A 98 -9.02 10.89 13.42
N LYS A 99 -8.65 12.16 13.35
CA LYS A 99 -9.43 13.18 12.65
C LYS A 99 -8.91 13.35 11.24
N VAL A 100 -9.79 13.16 10.26
CA VAL A 100 -9.48 13.23 8.84
C VAL A 100 -10.36 14.28 8.15
N GLY A 101 -9.81 15.02 7.22
CA GLY A 101 -10.53 15.98 6.40
C GLY A 101 -9.74 16.33 5.13
N GLU A 102 -10.28 17.19 4.29
CA GLU A 102 -9.66 17.56 3.00
C GLU A 102 -8.23 18.11 3.14
N LYS A 103 -7.98 18.85 4.20
CA LYS A 103 -6.68 19.50 4.43
C LYS A 103 -5.57 18.57 4.96
N ILE A 104 -5.86 17.28 5.11
CA ILE A 104 -4.83 16.27 5.40
C ILE A 104 -3.96 15.98 4.16
N VAL A 105 -4.49 16.24 2.97
CA VAL A 105 -3.76 16.08 1.72
C VAL A 105 -2.57 17.05 1.68
N GLY A 106 -1.42 16.55 1.28
CA GLY A 106 -0.17 17.32 1.27
C GLY A 106 0.56 17.38 2.60
N ARG A 107 0.08 16.66 3.63
CA ARG A 107 0.65 16.66 4.97
C ARG A 107 1.39 15.36 5.28
N VAL A 108 2.33 15.48 6.20
CA VAL A 108 2.99 14.32 6.84
C VAL A 108 2.50 14.25 8.28
N VAL A 109 1.88 13.12 8.62
CA VAL A 109 1.28 12.89 9.93
C VAL A 109 1.83 11.64 10.59
N ASN A 110 1.69 11.56 11.92
CA ASN A 110 2.00 10.35 12.68
C ASN A 110 0.79 9.38 12.70
N THR A 111 0.91 8.29 13.45
CA THR A 111 -0.14 7.27 13.62
C THR A 111 -1.45 7.83 14.24
N LEU A 112 -1.38 8.91 14.98
CA LEU A 112 -2.53 9.58 15.58
C LEU A 112 -3.19 10.64 14.68
N GLY A 113 -2.64 10.84 13.47
CA GLY A 113 -3.09 11.88 12.56
C GLY A 113 -2.56 13.27 12.90
N GLU A 114 -1.61 13.39 13.82
CA GLU A 114 -0.98 14.65 14.18
C GLU A 114 0.09 15.03 13.15
N PRO A 115 0.12 16.30 12.71
CA PRO A 115 1.11 16.75 11.74
C PRO A 115 2.51 16.77 12.34
N ILE A 116 3.47 16.21 11.60
CA ILE A 116 4.90 16.18 11.96
C ILE A 116 5.79 16.90 10.94
N ASP A 117 5.18 17.62 10.02
CA ASP A 117 5.83 18.34 8.91
C ASP A 117 6.17 19.81 9.22
N GLY A 118 5.89 20.26 10.43
CA GLY A 118 6.14 21.65 10.85
C GLY A 118 5.22 22.70 10.24
N LYS A 119 4.17 22.28 9.49
CA LYS A 119 3.22 23.20 8.81
C LYS A 119 2.02 23.60 9.69
N GLY A 120 2.07 23.33 10.99
CA GLY A 120 1.00 23.64 11.94
C GLY A 120 -0.17 22.65 11.90
N PRO A 121 -1.22 22.86 12.69
CA PRO A 121 -2.35 21.95 12.81
C PRO A 121 -3.13 21.82 11.50
N ILE A 122 -3.78 20.65 11.31
CA ILE A 122 -4.67 20.41 10.18
C ILE A 122 -5.99 21.14 10.44
N GLY A 123 -6.31 22.09 9.58
CA GLY A 123 -7.54 22.87 9.67
C GLY A 123 -8.68 22.28 8.84
N GLY A 124 -9.80 23.03 8.79
CA GLY A 124 -10.99 22.65 8.03
C GLY A 124 -11.95 21.76 8.80
N GLU A 125 -12.94 21.24 8.07
CA GLU A 125 -13.87 20.26 8.62
C GLU A 125 -13.16 18.92 8.81
N LEU A 126 -13.29 18.34 10.00
CA LEU A 126 -12.63 17.10 10.39
C LEU A 126 -13.68 16.07 10.80
N TYR A 127 -13.50 14.87 10.31
CA TYR A 127 -14.34 13.70 10.56
C TYR A 127 -13.58 12.70 11.43
N GLU A 128 -14.24 12.16 12.43
CA GLU A 128 -13.65 11.16 13.30
C GLU A 128 -13.70 9.79 12.64
N MET A 129 -12.52 9.23 12.34
CA MET A 129 -12.35 7.96 11.65
C MET A 129 -11.72 6.93 12.60
N PRO A 130 -12.37 5.80 12.88
CA PRO A 130 -11.80 4.76 13.74
C PRO A 130 -10.57 4.13 13.08
N LEU A 131 -9.55 3.82 13.89
CA LEU A 131 -8.36 3.10 13.44
C LEU A 131 -8.72 1.67 13.02
N GLU A 132 -9.49 0.99 13.84
CA GLU A 132 -10.02 -0.35 13.57
C GLU A 132 -11.47 -0.23 13.10
N ARG A 133 -11.73 -0.70 11.90
CA ARG A 133 -13.06 -0.70 11.29
C ARG A 133 -13.26 -1.98 10.50
N LYS A 134 -14.42 -2.56 10.61
CA LYS A 134 -14.80 -3.72 9.83
C LYS A 134 -14.91 -3.36 8.35
N ALA A 135 -14.33 -4.18 7.50
CA ALA A 135 -14.41 -3.97 6.05
C ALA A 135 -15.86 -4.00 5.54
N PRO A 136 -16.16 -3.28 4.44
CA PRO A 136 -17.49 -3.33 3.83
C PRO A 136 -17.90 -4.76 3.47
N GLY A 137 -19.13 -5.12 3.79
CA GLY A 137 -19.72 -6.43 3.45
C GLY A 137 -19.90 -6.62 1.94
N VAL A 138 -20.24 -7.83 1.52
CA VAL A 138 -20.33 -8.22 0.10
C VAL A 138 -21.30 -7.33 -0.70
N ILE A 139 -22.45 -6.98 -0.12
CA ILE A 139 -23.49 -6.20 -0.79
C ILE A 139 -23.06 -4.75 -1.08
N PHE A 140 -22.06 -4.25 -0.37
CA PHE A 140 -21.55 -2.88 -0.52
C PHE A 140 -20.39 -2.78 -1.51
N ARG A 141 -20.01 -3.90 -2.14
CA ARG A 141 -18.90 -3.97 -3.09
C ARG A 141 -19.39 -4.19 -4.50
N GLN A 142 -18.59 -3.74 -5.46
CA GLN A 142 -18.76 -4.10 -6.86
C GLN A 142 -17.45 -4.64 -7.44
N PRO A 143 -17.51 -5.36 -8.58
CA PRO A 143 -16.31 -5.88 -9.23
C PRO A 143 -15.34 -4.77 -9.63
N VAL A 144 -14.05 -5.10 -9.60
CA VAL A 144 -12.97 -4.22 -10.06
C VAL A 144 -12.89 -4.28 -11.58
N THR A 145 -13.20 -3.17 -12.24
CA THR A 145 -13.24 -3.04 -13.71
C THR A 145 -12.51 -1.80 -14.24
N GLU A 146 -12.13 -0.87 -13.36
CA GLU A 146 -11.41 0.33 -13.72
C GLU A 146 -9.91 0.15 -13.48
N PRO A 147 -9.04 0.49 -14.46
CA PRO A 147 -7.61 0.43 -14.26
C PRO A 147 -7.10 1.48 -13.28
N LEU A 148 -6.16 1.09 -12.43
CA LEU A 148 -5.24 1.99 -11.77
C LEU A 148 -3.96 2.02 -12.61
N GLN A 149 -3.74 3.10 -13.33
CA GLN A 149 -2.55 3.23 -14.17
C GLN A 149 -1.32 3.47 -13.30
N THR A 150 -0.39 2.53 -13.29
CA THR A 150 0.85 2.67 -12.52
C THR A 150 1.91 3.50 -13.25
N GLY A 151 1.79 3.65 -14.56
CA GLY A 151 2.79 4.28 -15.39
C GLY A 151 4.02 3.41 -15.65
N ILE A 152 4.01 2.17 -15.18
CA ILE A 152 5.09 1.20 -15.34
C ILE A 152 4.67 0.18 -16.39
N LYS A 153 5.36 0.18 -17.52
CA LYS A 153 5.01 -0.63 -18.70
C LYS A 153 4.83 -2.11 -18.40
N SER A 154 5.73 -2.70 -17.63
CA SER A 154 5.68 -4.12 -17.30
C SER A 154 4.49 -4.48 -16.40
N ILE A 155 4.06 -3.59 -15.52
CA ILE A 155 2.89 -3.79 -14.65
C ILE A 155 1.61 -3.59 -15.44
N ASP A 156 1.43 -2.43 -16.06
CA ASP A 156 0.19 -2.09 -16.74
C ASP A 156 -0.12 -3.04 -17.91
N ALA A 157 0.91 -3.59 -18.55
CA ALA A 157 0.75 -4.54 -19.63
C ALA A 157 0.52 -5.99 -19.18
N MET A 158 1.23 -6.48 -18.16
CA MET A 158 1.28 -7.91 -17.84
C MET A 158 0.69 -8.28 -16.48
N ILE A 159 0.63 -7.33 -15.56
CA ILE A 159 0.15 -7.52 -14.17
C ILE A 159 -0.72 -6.31 -13.79
N PRO A 160 -1.80 -6.05 -14.54
CA PRO A 160 -2.58 -4.82 -14.36
C PRO A 160 -3.25 -4.77 -12.99
N VAL A 161 -3.25 -3.57 -12.42
CA VAL A 161 -3.89 -3.27 -11.14
C VAL A 161 -5.16 -2.48 -11.39
N GLY A 162 -6.25 -2.88 -10.75
CA GLY A 162 -7.53 -2.18 -10.83
C GLY A 162 -7.83 -1.37 -9.57
N ARG A 163 -8.68 -0.38 -9.71
CA ARG A 163 -9.15 0.46 -8.60
C ARG A 163 -10.02 -0.36 -7.64
N GLY A 164 -9.55 -0.50 -6.41
CA GLY A 164 -10.16 -1.34 -5.39
C GLY A 164 -9.50 -2.71 -5.23
N GLN A 165 -8.45 -3.00 -5.99
CA GLN A 165 -7.66 -4.22 -5.89
C GLN A 165 -6.61 -4.11 -4.80
N ARG A 166 -6.20 -5.27 -4.26
CA ARG A 166 -5.05 -5.43 -3.37
C ARG A 166 -3.98 -6.19 -4.11
N GLU A 167 -2.92 -5.50 -4.51
CA GLU A 167 -1.80 -6.12 -5.24
C GLU A 167 -0.53 -6.03 -4.40
N LEU A 168 0.00 -7.20 -4.03
CA LEU A 168 1.21 -7.30 -3.21
C LEU A 168 2.45 -6.94 -4.02
N VAL A 169 3.32 -6.11 -3.47
CA VAL A 169 4.67 -5.87 -3.99
C VAL A 169 5.67 -6.59 -3.09
N ILE A 170 6.32 -7.61 -3.60
CA ILE A 170 7.14 -8.53 -2.81
C ILE A 170 8.52 -8.73 -3.44
N GLY A 171 9.54 -8.84 -2.62
CA GLY A 171 10.91 -9.09 -3.05
C GLY A 171 11.93 -8.81 -1.96
N ASP A 172 13.20 -9.13 -2.24
CA ASP A 172 14.30 -8.91 -1.32
C ASP A 172 14.58 -7.42 -1.09
N ARG A 173 15.41 -7.16 -0.10
CA ARG A 173 15.83 -5.80 0.22
C ARG A 173 16.53 -5.15 -0.98
N GLN A 174 16.22 -3.87 -1.23
CA GLN A 174 16.82 -3.06 -2.31
C GLN A 174 16.53 -3.55 -3.75
N THR A 175 15.46 -4.28 -3.97
CA THR A 175 15.03 -4.70 -5.32
C THR A 175 14.14 -3.68 -6.04
N GLY A 176 13.85 -2.53 -5.41
CA GLY A 176 13.05 -1.46 -6.01
C GLY A 176 11.55 -1.48 -5.63
N LYS A 177 11.15 -2.20 -4.58
CA LYS A 177 9.74 -2.25 -4.13
C LYS A 177 9.13 -0.87 -3.87
N THR A 178 9.80 -0.08 -3.03
CA THR A 178 9.38 1.30 -2.74
C THR A 178 9.36 2.17 -4.00
N THR A 179 10.35 2.01 -4.87
CA THR A 179 10.46 2.77 -6.13
C THR A 179 9.24 2.54 -7.03
N VAL A 180 8.82 1.30 -7.22
CA VAL A 180 7.62 0.93 -7.99
C VAL A 180 6.38 1.62 -7.42
N CYS A 181 6.23 1.63 -6.11
CA CYS A 181 5.10 2.26 -5.44
C CYS A 181 5.12 3.80 -5.57
N ILE A 182 6.30 4.42 -5.43
CA ILE A 182 6.46 5.88 -5.61
C ILE A 182 6.18 6.27 -7.06
N ASP A 183 6.69 5.53 -8.03
CA ASP A 183 6.41 5.78 -9.45
C ASP A 183 4.90 5.67 -9.75
N THR A 184 4.20 4.75 -9.10
CA THR A 184 2.73 4.65 -9.19
C THR A 184 2.04 5.91 -8.65
N ILE A 185 2.51 6.46 -7.52
CA ILE A 185 2.00 7.73 -7.00
C ILE A 185 2.26 8.88 -7.99
N LEU A 186 3.47 8.96 -8.52
CA LEU A 186 3.85 10.01 -9.47
C LEU A 186 2.98 10.00 -10.72
N ASN A 187 2.60 8.82 -11.19
CA ASN A 187 1.73 8.68 -12.37
C ASN A 187 0.31 9.21 -12.15
N GLN A 188 -0.16 9.35 -10.91
CA GLN A 188 -1.48 9.88 -10.61
C GLN A 188 -1.57 11.40 -10.84
N LYS A 189 -0.46 12.08 -11.08
CA LYS A 189 -0.43 13.52 -11.39
C LYS A 189 -1.27 13.87 -12.62
N GLU A 190 -1.27 13.03 -13.65
CA GLU A 190 -2.09 13.22 -14.85
C GLU A 190 -3.57 13.32 -14.50
N PHE A 191 -4.06 12.44 -13.62
CA PHE A 191 -5.47 12.45 -13.18
C PHE A 191 -5.79 13.65 -12.29
N TYR A 192 -4.83 14.06 -11.44
CA TYR A 192 -4.97 15.25 -10.63
C TYR A 192 -5.08 16.51 -11.50
N ASP A 193 -4.19 16.67 -12.48
CA ASP A 193 -4.19 17.81 -13.41
C ASP A 193 -5.46 17.83 -14.27
N ALA A 194 -6.06 16.67 -14.55
CA ALA A 194 -7.34 16.54 -15.25
C ALA A 194 -8.59 16.79 -14.36
N GLY A 195 -8.40 17.16 -13.09
CA GLY A 195 -9.49 17.41 -12.14
C GLY A 195 -10.19 16.15 -11.61
N LYS A 196 -9.58 14.98 -11.78
CA LYS A 196 -10.09 13.69 -11.31
C LYS A 196 -9.02 12.97 -10.45
N PRO A 197 -8.60 13.55 -9.32
CA PRO A 197 -7.50 13.05 -8.55
C PRO A 197 -7.74 11.65 -8.00
N VAL A 198 -6.69 10.85 -7.94
CA VAL A 198 -6.57 9.67 -7.08
C VAL A 198 -5.80 10.10 -5.84
N TYR A 199 -6.45 10.06 -4.67
CA TYR A 199 -5.80 10.46 -3.42
C TYR A 199 -4.87 9.35 -2.95
N CYS A 200 -3.59 9.67 -2.80
CA CYS A 200 -2.57 8.71 -2.43
C CYS A 200 -2.22 8.82 -0.95
N ILE A 201 -2.09 7.69 -0.28
CA ILE A 201 -1.63 7.59 1.10
C ILE A 201 -0.38 6.70 1.11
N TYR A 202 0.74 7.26 1.51
CA TYR A 202 1.98 6.51 1.71
C TYR A 202 2.20 6.29 3.19
N VAL A 203 2.17 5.03 3.63
CA VAL A 203 2.39 4.65 5.02
C VAL A 203 3.80 4.10 5.18
N ALA A 204 4.67 4.88 5.84
CA ALA A 204 6.03 4.48 6.19
C ALA A 204 6.03 3.79 7.56
N ILE A 205 6.40 2.52 7.60
CA ILE A 205 6.36 1.69 8.81
C ILE A 205 7.77 1.28 9.19
N GLY A 206 8.23 1.74 10.35
CA GLY A 206 9.54 1.38 10.87
C GLY A 206 10.71 1.78 9.97
N GLN A 207 10.56 2.83 9.16
CA GLN A 207 11.61 3.35 8.30
C GLN A 207 12.44 4.43 9.00
N LYS A 208 13.65 4.68 8.49
CA LYS A 208 14.46 5.79 8.97
C LYS A 208 13.80 7.12 8.59
N ALA A 209 13.79 8.09 9.50
CA ALA A 209 13.23 9.41 9.26
C ALA A 209 13.85 10.10 8.03
N SER A 210 15.15 9.88 7.77
CA SER A 210 15.83 10.40 6.57
C SER A 210 15.27 9.81 5.26
N THR A 211 14.87 8.55 5.27
CA THR A 211 14.23 7.88 4.12
C THR A 211 12.86 8.49 3.84
N VAL A 212 12.06 8.68 4.88
CA VAL A 212 10.73 9.30 4.76
C VAL A 212 10.84 10.74 4.26
N ALA A 213 11.81 11.52 4.80
CA ALA A 213 12.08 12.87 4.34
C ALA A 213 12.50 12.92 2.86
N GLY A 214 13.33 11.97 2.42
CA GLY A 214 13.73 11.84 1.01
C GLY A 214 12.55 11.56 0.08
N ILE A 215 11.63 10.67 0.49
CA ILE A 215 10.41 10.36 -0.26
C ILE A 215 9.49 11.59 -0.33
N ALA A 216 9.25 12.26 0.81
CA ALA A 216 8.44 13.47 0.86
C ALA A 216 9.00 14.56 -0.06
N LYS A 217 10.31 14.75 -0.06
CA LYS A 217 10.98 15.71 -0.95
C LYS A 217 10.80 15.32 -2.44
N THR A 218 10.99 14.06 -2.79
CA THR A 218 10.79 13.58 -4.17
C THR A 218 9.35 13.81 -4.64
N LEU A 219 8.36 13.51 -3.80
CA LEU A 219 6.95 13.76 -4.11
C LEU A 219 6.64 15.25 -4.25
N GLU A 220 7.23 16.09 -3.42
CA GLU A 220 7.07 17.55 -3.48
C GLU A 220 7.69 18.14 -4.75
N GLU A 221 8.93 17.78 -5.08
CA GLU A 221 9.62 18.22 -6.30
C GLU A 221 8.90 17.82 -7.59
N LYS A 222 8.23 16.68 -7.59
CA LYS A 222 7.42 16.19 -8.71
C LYS A 222 5.96 16.68 -8.69
N GLY A 223 5.57 17.48 -7.70
CA GLY A 223 4.21 18.00 -7.54
C GLY A 223 3.19 16.96 -7.07
N ALA A 224 3.61 15.78 -6.63
CA ALA A 224 2.72 14.72 -6.19
C ALA A 224 2.19 14.91 -4.76
N MET A 225 2.82 15.75 -3.93
CA MET A 225 2.29 16.08 -2.60
C MET A 225 0.92 16.79 -2.65
N ALA A 226 0.56 17.40 -3.78
CA ALA A 226 -0.74 18.03 -3.96
C ALA A 226 -1.94 17.06 -3.80
N TYR A 227 -1.71 15.76 -3.96
CA TYR A 227 -2.75 14.72 -3.81
C TYR A 227 -2.30 13.56 -2.93
N THR A 228 -1.20 13.70 -2.19
CA THR A 228 -0.60 12.63 -1.37
C THR A 228 -0.56 13.03 0.09
N THR A 229 -0.88 12.08 0.97
CA THR A 229 -0.68 12.18 2.42
C THR A 229 0.34 11.12 2.84
N ILE A 230 1.28 11.48 3.71
CA ILE A 230 2.25 10.55 4.28
C ILE A 230 1.90 10.29 5.74
N VAL A 231 1.77 9.01 6.10
CA VAL A 231 1.64 8.56 7.49
C VAL A 231 2.97 7.91 7.88
N ALA A 232 3.65 8.46 8.87
CA ALA A 232 4.96 7.96 9.27
C ALA A 232 4.98 7.47 10.71
N ALA A 233 5.41 6.21 10.89
CA ALA A 233 5.86 5.65 12.15
C ALA A 233 7.32 5.23 11.95
N ASN A 234 8.23 6.04 12.46
CA ASN A 234 9.66 5.87 12.24
C ASN A 234 10.22 4.66 13.03
N ALA A 235 11.41 4.22 12.66
CA ALA A 235 12.09 3.12 13.36
C ALA A 235 12.42 3.42 14.83
N SER A 236 12.47 4.70 15.21
CA SER A 236 12.67 5.14 16.60
C SER A 236 11.38 5.26 17.41
N ASP A 237 10.22 5.16 16.76
CA ASP A 237 8.93 5.25 17.44
C ASP A 237 8.60 3.92 18.14
N PRO A 238 7.84 3.95 19.24
CA PRO A 238 7.43 2.74 19.94
C PRO A 238 6.72 1.75 19.00
N ALA A 239 6.89 0.45 19.24
CA ALA A 239 6.30 -0.61 18.44
C ALA A 239 4.78 -0.45 18.21
N PRO A 240 3.96 -0.03 19.19
CA PRO A 240 2.54 0.22 18.96
C PRO A 240 2.24 1.25 17.87
N MET A 241 3.05 2.29 17.76
CA MET A 241 2.90 3.30 16.69
C MET A 241 3.09 2.68 15.31
N GLN A 242 4.05 1.76 15.18
CA GLN A 242 4.30 1.03 13.93
C GLN A 242 3.19 0.02 13.61
N VAL A 243 2.60 -0.60 14.63
CA VAL A 243 1.45 -1.52 14.45
C VAL A 243 0.23 -0.80 13.90
N TYR A 244 -0.09 0.38 14.45
CA TYR A 244 -1.31 1.10 14.11
C TYR A 244 -1.17 2.08 12.94
N ALA A 245 0.04 2.41 12.48
CA ALA A 245 0.25 3.29 11.33
C ALA A 245 -0.49 2.83 10.07
N PRO A 246 -0.49 1.54 9.68
CA PRO A 246 -1.30 1.07 8.56
C PRO A 246 -2.80 1.28 8.74
N MET A 247 -3.31 1.10 9.96
CA MET A 247 -4.72 1.34 10.29
C MET A 247 -5.07 2.82 10.15
N ALA A 248 -4.19 3.72 10.59
CA ALA A 248 -4.34 5.15 10.42
C ALA A 248 -4.38 5.54 8.93
N GLY A 249 -3.46 4.99 8.13
CA GLY A 249 -3.46 5.18 6.69
C GLY A 249 -4.74 4.67 6.03
N ALA A 250 -5.22 3.48 6.43
CA ALA A 250 -6.47 2.92 5.94
C ALA A 250 -7.68 3.80 6.29
N ALA A 251 -7.73 4.35 7.49
CA ALA A 251 -8.80 5.27 7.90
C ALA A 251 -8.82 6.54 7.05
N ILE A 252 -7.65 7.10 6.72
CA ILE A 252 -7.54 8.23 5.78
C ILE A 252 -8.03 7.82 4.37
N GLY A 253 -7.62 6.66 3.87
CA GLY A 253 -8.07 6.15 2.58
C GLY A 253 -9.58 5.89 2.52
N GLU A 254 -10.17 5.40 3.60
CA GLU A 254 -11.60 5.16 3.72
C GLU A 254 -12.43 6.44 3.69
N TYR A 255 -11.91 7.54 4.22
CA TYR A 255 -12.57 8.85 4.10
C TYR A 255 -12.81 9.22 2.63
N PHE A 256 -11.82 9.06 1.77
CA PHE A 256 -11.97 9.31 0.33
C PHE A 256 -12.83 8.25 -0.35
N ARG A 257 -12.63 6.96 -0.05
CA ARG A 257 -13.41 5.86 -0.61
C ARG A 257 -14.90 6.03 -0.32
N ASP A 258 -15.25 6.30 0.93
CA ASP A 258 -16.65 6.37 1.37
C ASP A 258 -17.34 7.66 0.92
N SER A 259 -16.58 8.68 0.56
CA SER A 259 -17.09 9.91 -0.09
C SER A 259 -17.15 9.81 -1.62
N GLY A 260 -17.04 8.60 -2.19
CA GLY A 260 -17.20 8.35 -3.62
C GLY A 260 -15.97 8.64 -4.47
N ARG A 261 -14.79 8.78 -3.86
CA ARG A 261 -13.55 9.15 -4.55
C ARG A 261 -12.55 7.98 -4.59
N PRO A 262 -11.69 7.91 -5.61
CA PRO A 262 -10.64 6.90 -5.65
C PRO A 262 -9.47 7.28 -4.74
N ALA A 263 -8.98 6.28 -4.00
CA ALA A 263 -7.78 6.40 -3.19
C ALA A 263 -6.82 5.22 -3.46
N LEU A 264 -5.54 5.48 -3.30
CA LEU A 264 -4.46 4.50 -3.38
C LEU A 264 -3.69 4.54 -2.06
N ILE A 265 -3.50 3.39 -1.43
CA ILE A 265 -2.70 3.27 -0.22
C ILE A 265 -1.52 2.32 -0.42
N ILE A 266 -0.35 2.76 0.04
CA ILE A 266 0.88 1.98 0.02
C ILE A 266 1.30 1.73 1.47
N TYR A 267 1.53 0.45 1.81
CA TYR A 267 2.03 0.03 3.12
C TYR A 267 3.50 -0.38 2.98
N ASP A 268 4.42 0.49 3.37
CA ASP A 268 5.86 0.24 3.24
C ASP A 268 6.54 0.12 4.61
N ASP A 269 6.67 -1.05 5.19
CA ASP A 269 6.20 -2.35 4.73
C ASP A 269 5.43 -3.11 5.84
N LEU A 270 4.60 -4.05 5.45
CA LEU A 270 3.84 -4.88 6.39
C LEU A 270 4.70 -5.92 7.11
N SER A 271 5.89 -6.27 6.61
CA SER A 271 6.84 -7.13 7.32
C SER A 271 7.27 -6.50 8.64
N LYS A 272 7.54 -5.19 8.64
CA LYS A 272 7.89 -4.44 9.85
C LYS A 272 6.71 -4.29 10.78
N GLN A 273 5.50 -4.09 10.25
CA GLN A 273 4.29 -4.12 11.08
C GLN A 273 4.15 -5.45 11.82
N ALA A 274 4.35 -6.57 11.12
CA ALA A 274 4.28 -7.90 11.73
C ALA A 274 5.33 -8.07 12.84
N VAL A 275 6.56 -7.61 12.64
CA VAL A 275 7.63 -7.64 13.64
C VAL A 275 7.25 -6.79 14.86
N ALA A 276 6.74 -5.58 14.66
CA ALA A 276 6.27 -4.72 15.76
C ALA A 276 5.11 -5.35 16.52
N TYR A 277 4.18 -5.99 15.80
CA TYR A 277 3.05 -6.69 16.42
C TYR A 277 3.50 -7.93 17.22
N ARG A 278 4.49 -8.66 16.75
CA ARG A 278 5.13 -9.75 17.49
C ARG A 278 5.74 -9.25 18.80
N GLU A 279 6.47 -8.14 18.74
CA GLU A 279 7.08 -7.50 19.91
C GLU A 279 6.01 -7.12 20.95
N VAL A 280 5.00 -6.37 20.56
CA VAL A 280 3.87 -5.98 21.42
C VAL A 280 3.17 -7.20 22.02
N SER A 281 2.92 -8.23 21.21
CA SER A 281 2.22 -9.45 21.66
C SER A 281 3.03 -10.24 22.68
N LEU A 282 4.35 -10.34 22.50
CA LEU A 282 5.24 -11.02 23.45
C LEU A 282 5.32 -10.25 24.78
N LEU A 283 5.38 -8.92 24.73
CA LEU A 283 5.37 -8.06 25.92
C LEU A 283 4.06 -8.19 26.70
N LEU A 284 2.94 -8.30 25.99
CA LEU A 284 1.62 -8.58 26.57
C LEU A 284 1.44 -10.05 26.99
N ARG A 285 2.50 -10.89 26.88
CA ARG A 285 2.51 -12.32 27.24
C ARG A 285 1.51 -13.18 26.46
N ARG A 286 1.15 -12.79 25.25
CA ARG A 286 0.37 -13.63 24.35
C ARG A 286 1.21 -14.85 23.91
N PRO A 287 0.62 -16.04 23.82
CA PRO A 287 1.36 -17.24 23.45
C PRO A 287 1.91 -17.11 22.02
N PRO A 288 3.21 -17.36 21.80
CA PRO A 288 3.82 -17.32 20.47
C PRO A 288 3.45 -18.57 19.64
N GLY A 289 3.24 -18.36 18.36
CA GLY A 289 3.10 -19.41 17.35
C GLY A 289 4.34 -19.56 16.47
N ARG A 290 4.13 -19.87 15.19
CA ARG A 290 5.20 -20.02 14.19
C ARG A 290 6.05 -18.75 14.11
N GLU A 291 7.38 -18.90 14.12
CA GLU A 291 8.37 -17.82 14.10
C GLU A 291 8.15 -16.76 15.21
N ALA A 292 7.59 -17.21 16.33
CA ALA A 292 7.20 -16.39 17.49
C ALA A 292 6.12 -15.31 17.20
N TYR A 293 5.47 -15.35 16.04
CA TYR A 293 4.31 -14.50 15.78
C TYR A 293 3.09 -14.96 16.59
N PRO A 294 2.23 -14.03 17.03
CA PRO A 294 0.97 -14.39 17.68
C PRO A 294 0.03 -15.10 16.70
N GLY A 295 -0.90 -15.91 17.22
CA GLY A 295 -1.81 -16.70 16.40
C GLY A 295 -2.74 -15.88 15.50
N ASP A 296 -2.95 -14.61 15.82
CA ASP A 296 -3.81 -13.68 15.09
C ASP A 296 -3.07 -12.76 14.11
N VAL A 297 -1.79 -13.03 13.80
CA VAL A 297 -1.03 -12.20 12.84
C VAL A 297 -1.64 -12.24 11.43
N PHE A 298 -2.22 -13.37 11.03
CA PHE A 298 -2.98 -13.43 9.78
C PHE A 298 -4.17 -12.47 9.80
N TYR A 299 -4.91 -12.45 10.90
CA TYR A 299 -6.05 -11.57 11.08
C TYR A 299 -5.66 -10.09 11.12
N LEU A 300 -4.48 -9.75 11.66
CA LEU A 300 -3.93 -8.40 11.60
C LEU A 300 -3.87 -7.87 10.16
N HIS A 301 -3.29 -8.65 9.24
CA HIS A 301 -3.15 -8.25 7.84
C HIS A 301 -4.45 -8.40 7.05
N SER A 302 -5.24 -9.46 7.30
CA SER A 302 -6.47 -9.69 6.56
C SER A 302 -7.53 -8.61 6.83
N ARG A 303 -7.75 -8.24 8.10
CA ARG A 303 -8.71 -7.18 8.44
C ARG A 303 -8.29 -5.81 7.93
N LEU A 304 -6.99 -5.55 7.82
CA LEU A 304 -6.45 -4.33 7.22
C LEU A 304 -6.69 -4.30 5.71
N LEU A 305 -6.26 -5.34 5.00
CA LEU A 305 -6.29 -5.39 3.54
C LEU A 305 -7.71 -5.56 2.97
N GLU A 306 -8.62 -6.20 3.69
CA GLU A 306 -10.03 -6.29 3.29
C GLU A 306 -10.75 -4.94 3.26
N ARG A 307 -10.24 -3.93 3.93
CA ARG A 307 -10.75 -2.54 3.87
C ARG A 307 -10.53 -1.89 2.50
N ALA A 308 -9.59 -2.38 1.72
CA ALA A 308 -9.38 -1.98 0.33
C ALA A 308 -10.37 -2.70 -0.59
N CYS A 309 -11.25 -1.95 -1.23
CA CYS A 309 -12.27 -2.47 -2.13
C CYS A 309 -12.82 -1.38 -3.06
N LYS A 310 -13.61 -1.80 -4.04
CA LYS A 310 -14.46 -0.92 -4.86
C LYS A 310 -15.86 -0.92 -4.26
N VAL A 311 -16.33 0.25 -3.83
CA VAL A 311 -17.67 0.42 -3.27
C VAL A 311 -18.71 0.42 -4.38
N ILE A 312 -19.88 -0.12 -4.10
CA ILE A 312 -21.02 -0.12 -5.02
C ILE A 312 -21.36 1.29 -5.50
N ALA A 313 -21.74 1.43 -6.76
CA ALA A 313 -22.04 2.74 -7.35
C ALA A 313 -23.37 3.35 -6.88
N ASP A 314 -24.25 2.54 -6.33
CA ASP A 314 -25.55 2.98 -5.82
C ASP A 314 -25.38 3.71 -4.48
N ASP A 315 -25.71 4.99 -4.45
CA ASP A 315 -25.56 5.85 -3.27
C ASP A 315 -26.44 5.41 -2.10
N ASP A 316 -27.64 4.90 -2.36
CA ASP A 316 -28.58 4.51 -1.31
C ASP A 316 -28.08 3.24 -0.60
N ILE A 317 -27.57 2.27 -1.36
CA ILE A 317 -26.93 1.08 -0.78
C ILE A 317 -25.64 1.46 -0.06
N ALA A 318 -24.82 2.35 -0.60
CA ALA A 318 -23.58 2.78 0.02
C ALA A 318 -23.78 3.46 1.38
N LYS A 319 -24.87 4.21 1.55
CA LYS A 319 -25.22 4.86 2.83
C LYS A 319 -25.55 3.88 3.95
N ASP A 320 -25.94 2.67 3.61
CA ASP A 320 -26.27 1.60 4.57
C ASP A 320 -25.05 0.71 4.90
N MET A 321 -23.86 1.11 4.47
CA MET A 321 -22.62 0.35 4.70
C MET A 321 -22.41 0.06 6.18
N ASN A 322 -22.02 -1.17 6.48
CA ASN A 322 -21.73 -1.59 7.86
C ASN A 322 -20.58 -0.78 8.48
N ASP A 323 -20.68 -0.56 9.77
CA ASP A 323 -19.70 0.16 10.60
C ASP A 323 -19.30 1.54 10.03
N LEU A 324 -20.23 2.20 9.34
CA LEU A 324 -20.02 3.56 8.83
C LEU A 324 -19.95 4.53 10.00
N PRO A 325 -18.86 5.32 10.12
CA PRO A 325 -18.78 6.35 11.17
C PRO A 325 -19.93 7.35 11.07
N ASP A 326 -20.54 7.69 12.20
CA ASP A 326 -21.65 8.64 12.24
C ASP A 326 -21.29 9.99 11.61
N THR A 327 -20.04 10.39 11.77
CA THR A 327 -19.51 11.63 11.18
C THR A 327 -19.52 11.65 9.66
N LEU A 328 -19.47 10.48 9.00
CA LEU A 328 -19.48 10.37 7.53
C LEU A 328 -20.87 10.30 6.90
N LYS A 329 -21.92 10.01 7.65
CA LYS A 329 -23.28 9.75 7.13
C LYS A 329 -23.78 10.83 6.17
N GLY A 330 -23.37 12.09 6.35
CA GLY A 330 -23.77 13.22 5.50
C GLY A 330 -23.02 13.34 4.17
N ILE A 331 -21.87 12.66 4.00
CA ILE A 331 -21.00 12.81 2.83
C ILE A 331 -20.78 11.50 2.05
N VAL A 332 -21.39 10.41 2.48
CA VAL A 332 -21.25 9.10 1.81
C VAL A 332 -21.80 9.14 0.40
N LYS A 333 -21.01 8.61 -0.53
CA LYS A 333 -21.37 8.40 -1.94
C LYS A 333 -20.84 7.05 -2.41
N GLY A 334 -21.59 6.45 -3.33
CA GLY A 334 -21.16 5.21 -3.99
C GLY A 334 -20.03 5.41 -5.01
N GLY A 335 -19.49 4.33 -5.49
CA GLY A 335 -18.50 4.32 -6.57
C GLY A 335 -17.06 4.65 -6.17
N GLY A 336 -16.80 4.97 -4.92
CA GLY A 336 -15.44 5.17 -4.42
C GLY A 336 -14.62 3.87 -4.39
N SER A 337 -13.31 4.01 -4.30
CA SER A 337 -12.40 2.87 -4.24
C SER A 337 -11.21 3.14 -3.33
N LEU A 338 -10.70 2.08 -2.72
CA LEU A 338 -9.42 2.07 -2.03
C LEU A 338 -8.59 0.92 -2.60
N THR A 339 -7.53 1.25 -3.31
CA THR A 339 -6.57 0.29 -3.88
C THR A 339 -5.38 0.18 -2.95
N ALA A 340 -4.97 -1.02 -2.61
CA ALA A 340 -3.84 -1.25 -1.71
C ALA A 340 -2.65 -1.88 -2.44
N LEU A 341 -1.47 -1.33 -2.21
CA LEU A 341 -0.18 -1.88 -2.58
C LEU A 341 0.63 -2.18 -1.30
N PRO A 342 0.36 -3.30 -0.61
CA PRO A 342 1.19 -3.72 0.50
C PRO A 342 2.55 -4.17 0.02
N ILE A 343 3.59 -3.82 0.76
CA ILE A 343 4.96 -4.25 0.51
C ILE A 343 5.33 -5.32 1.54
N ILE A 344 5.92 -6.41 1.08
CA ILE A 344 6.52 -7.45 1.90
C ILE A 344 7.98 -7.64 1.50
N GLU A 345 8.85 -7.67 2.49
CA GLU A 345 10.26 -7.98 2.30
C GLU A 345 10.52 -9.48 2.47
N THR A 346 11.19 -10.07 1.48
CA THR A 346 11.67 -11.46 1.55
C THR A 346 13.16 -11.50 1.87
N GLN A 347 13.64 -12.66 2.25
CA GLN A 347 15.06 -12.95 2.40
C GLN A 347 15.46 -14.06 1.41
N ALA A 348 16.45 -13.80 0.59
CA ALA A 348 16.92 -14.73 -0.46
C ALA A 348 15.80 -15.25 -1.38
N GLY A 349 14.82 -14.41 -1.69
CA GLY A 349 13.69 -14.75 -2.55
C GLY A 349 12.68 -15.75 -1.94
N ASP A 350 12.78 -16.05 -0.65
CA ASP A 350 11.90 -17.04 0.00
C ASP A 350 10.48 -16.50 0.20
N VAL A 351 9.60 -16.85 -0.72
CA VAL A 351 8.17 -16.55 -0.65
C VAL A 351 7.39 -17.55 0.20
N SER A 352 8.01 -18.63 0.66
CA SER A 352 7.39 -19.68 1.49
C SER A 352 7.44 -19.37 2.99
N ALA A 353 8.13 -18.31 3.39
CA ALA A 353 8.16 -17.83 4.77
C ALA A 353 6.75 -17.47 5.27
N TYR A 354 6.59 -17.37 6.60
CA TYR A 354 5.25 -17.27 7.21
C TYR A 354 4.47 -16.02 6.79
N ILE A 355 5.05 -14.86 6.95
CA ILE A 355 4.37 -13.59 6.61
C ILE A 355 4.13 -13.43 5.10
N PRO A 356 5.11 -13.68 4.20
CA PRO A 356 4.87 -13.67 2.76
C PRO A 356 3.70 -14.57 2.33
N THR A 357 3.67 -15.81 2.78
CA THR A 357 2.61 -16.79 2.46
C THR A 357 1.23 -16.27 2.87
N ASN A 358 1.13 -15.71 4.09
CA ASN A 358 -0.12 -15.15 4.58
C ASN A 358 -0.62 -14.00 3.70
N VAL A 359 0.25 -13.05 3.36
CA VAL A 359 -0.16 -11.87 2.58
C VAL A 359 -0.45 -12.22 1.13
N ILE A 360 0.28 -13.16 0.52
CA ILE A 360 -0.04 -13.69 -0.82
C ILE A 360 -1.46 -14.27 -0.86
N SER A 361 -1.88 -14.97 0.19
CA SER A 361 -3.23 -15.56 0.26
C SER A 361 -4.34 -14.52 0.43
N ILE A 362 -4.06 -13.40 1.09
CA ILE A 362 -5.03 -12.32 1.35
C ILE A 362 -5.22 -11.44 0.11
N THR A 363 -4.17 -11.23 -0.68
CA THR A 363 -4.16 -10.28 -1.80
C THR A 363 -4.72 -10.86 -3.10
N ASP A 364 -5.06 -9.99 -4.04
CA ASP A 364 -5.62 -10.33 -5.35
C ASP A 364 -4.53 -10.56 -6.41
N GLY A 365 -3.32 -10.82 -5.97
CA GLY A 365 -2.15 -11.08 -6.78
C GLY A 365 -0.88 -10.48 -6.19
N GLN A 366 0.24 -10.69 -6.86
CA GLN A 366 1.55 -10.20 -6.44
C GLN A 366 2.42 -9.76 -7.62
N ILE A 367 3.20 -8.71 -7.38
CA ILE A 367 4.30 -8.25 -8.22
C ILE A 367 5.60 -8.67 -7.53
N PHE A 368 6.28 -9.66 -8.08
CA PHE A 368 7.53 -10.16 -7.52
C PHE A 368 8.73 -9.45 -8.14
N LEU A 369 9.54 -8.81 -7.29
CA LEU A 369 10.78 -8.16 -7.67
C LEU A 369 11.97 -9.07 -7.34
N ASP A 370 12.68 -9.44 -8.39
CA ASP A 370 13.73 -10.44 -8.38
C ASP A 370 15.11 -9.79 -8.27
N GLY A 371 15.92 -10.25 -7.30
CA GLY A 371 17.26 -9.72 -7.07
C GLY A 371 18.23 -10.00 -8.22
N ASP A 372 18.14 -11.15 -8.88
CA ASP A 372 19.02 -11.51 -10.00
C ASP A 372 18.71 -10.64 -11.22
N LEU A 373 17.43 -10.37 -11.49
CA LEU A 373 17.02 -9.43 -12.54
C LEU A 373 17.51 -8.01 -12.24
N PHE A 374 17.39 -7.58 -10.98
CA PHE A 374 17.87 -6.26 -10.57
C PHE A 374 19.37 -6.09 -10.79
N ASN A 375 20.15 -7.09 -10.39
CA ASN A 375 21.61 -7.10 -10.53
C ASN A 375 22.06 -7.23 -11.98
N SER A 376 21.28 -7.91 -12.84
CA SER A 376 21.54 -7.99 -14.28
C SER A 376 21.15 -6.72 -15.07
N GLY A 377 20.62 -5.69 -14.39
CA GLY A 377 20.26 -4.42 -15.00
C GLY A 377 18.86 -4.38 -15.62
N VAL A 378 18.02 -5.36 -15.37
CA VAL A 378 16.60 -5.33 -15.73
C VAL A 378 15.84 -4.57 -14.63
N ARG A 379 15.47 -3.34 -14.90
CA ARG A 379 14.79 -2.46 -13.93
C ARG A 379 13.59 -1.76 -14.59
N PRO A 380 12.39 -1.86 -13.99
CA PRO A 380 12.05 -2.59 -12.73
C PRO A 380 12.27 -4.12 -12.89
N ALA A 381 12.73 -4.72 -11.79
CA ALA A 381 13.17 -6.13 -11.78
C ALA A 381 11.99 -7.10 -11.61
N ILE A 382 10.93 -6.93 -12.38
CA ILE A 382 9.69 -7.69 -12.25
C ILE A 382 9.86 -9.07 -12.88
N ASN A 383 9.69 -10.10 -12.06
CA ASN A 383 9.64 -11.48 -12.53
C ASN A 383 8.23 -11.83 -12.99
N VAL A 384 8.02 -11.81 -14.30
CA VAL A 384 6.71 -12.02 -14.93
C VAL A 384 6.17 -13.44 -14.71
N GLY A 385 7.07 -14.43 -14.55
CA GLY A 385 6.70 -15.83 -14.38
C GLY A 385 5.93 -16.13 -13.10
N ILE A 386 6.32 -15.47 -12.01
CA ILE A 386 5.69 -15.68 -10.69
C ILE A 386 4.82 -14.51 -10.23
N SER A 387 4.77 -13.43 -11.01
CA SER A 387 3.87 -12.31 -10.77
C SER A 387 2.49 -12.58 -11.37
N VAL A 388 1.44 -12.26 -10.62
CA VAL A 388 0.05 -12.55 -11.01
C VAL A 388 -0.85 -11.39 -10.64
N SER A 389 -1.79 -11.02 -11.51
CA SER A 389 -2.96 -10.21 -11.19
C SER A 389 -4.22 -11.06 -11.38
N ARG A 390 -5.00 -11.25 -10.31
CA ARG A 390 -6.26 -12.02 -10.39
C ARG A 390 -7.38 -11.25 -11.08
N VAL A 391 -7.30 -9.93 -11.14
CA VAL A 391 -8.22 -9.08 -11.91
C VAL A 391 -7.88 -9.11 -13.39
N GLY A 392 -6.60 -9.09 -13.72
CA GLY A 392 -6.08 -9.24 -15.06
C GLY A 392 -6.65 -8.21 -16.05
N GLY A 393 -6.98 -8.65 -17.24
CA GLY A 393 -7.46 -7.78 -18.34
C GLY A 393 -8.75 -7.02 -18.06
N ASN A 394 -9.47 -7.29 -16.98
CA ASN A 394 -10.61 -6.48 -16.55
C ASN A 394 -10.18 -5.12 -16.02
N ALA A 395 -8.93 -5.01 -15.56
CA ALA A 395 -8.28 -3.77 -15.13
C ALA A 395 -7.45 -3.10 -16.22
N GLN A 396 -7.74 -3.36 -17.49
CA GLN A 396 -7.06 -2.73 -18.64
C GLN A 396 -8.07 -2.07 -19.57
N ILE A 397 -7.66 -0.95 -20.17
CA ILE A 397 -8.40 -0.37 -21.30
C ILE A 397 -8.33 -1.32 -22.50
N LYS A 398 -9.33 -1.25 -23.36
CA LYS A 398 -9.46 -2.21 -24.49
C LYS A 398 -8.24 -2.23 -25.42
N SER A 399 -7.62 -1.09 -25.70
CA SER A 399 -6.42 -0.97 -26.51
C SER A 399 -5.21 -1.70 -25.86
N MET A 400 -4.97 -1.49 -24.58
CA MET A 400 -3.92 -2.18 -23.82
C MET A 400 -4.17 -3.70 -23.80
N LYS A 401 -5.39 -4.12 -23.51
CA LYS A 401 -5.77 -5.54 -23.46
C LYS A 401 -5.50 -6.26 -24.78
N LYS A 402 -5.78 -5.61 -25.93
CA LYS A 402 -5.50 -6.17 -27.26
C LYS A 402 -4.00 -6.29 -27.54
N VAL A 403 -3.23 -5.27 -27.17
CA VAL A 403 -1.80 -5.19 -27.47
C VAL A 403 -0.97 -6.08 -26.55
N ALA A 404 -1.30 -6.11 -25.28
CA ALA A 404 -0.53 -6.82 -24.26
C ALA A 404 -0.96 -8.29 -24.05
N GLY A 405 -2.00 -8.74 -24.75
CA GLY A 405 -2.61 -10.06 -24.51
C GLY A 405 -1.66 -11.24 -24.63
N THR A 406 -0.68 -11.18 -25.52
CA THR A 406 0.34 -12.23 -25.72
C THR A 406 1.67 -11.92 -25.04
N LEU A 407 1.91 -10.68 -24.61
CA LEU A 407 3.22 -10.22 -24.15
C LEU A 407 3.76 -11.05 -22.97
N LYS A 408 2.91 -11.40 -22.03
CA LYS A 408 3.30 -12.22 -20.87
C LYS A 408 3.77 -13.60 -21.29
N LEU A 409 3.06 -14.23 -22.24
CA LEU A 409 3.41 -15.54 -22.78
C LEU A 409 4.70 -15.45 -23.60
N ASP A 410 4.83 -14.44 -24.46
CA ASP A 410 6.03 -14.18 -25.26
C ASP A 410 7.27 -14.02 -24.36
N GLN A 411 7.16 -13.29 -23.27
CA GLN A 411 8.26 -13.10 -22.32
C GLN A 411 8.61 -14.37 -21.52
N ALA A 412 7.62 -15.17 -21.15
CA ALA A 412 7.85 -16.45 -20.50
C ALA A 412 8.59 -17.42 -21.44
N GLN A 413 8.14 -17.53 -22.68
CA GLN A 413 8.77 -18.36 -23.71
C GLN A 413 10.20 -17.89 -24.04
N PHE A 414 10.39 -16.57 -24.14
CA PHE A 414 11.74 -16.00 -24.34
C PHE A 414 12.70 -16.42 -23.23
N ARG A 415 12.30 -16.33 -21.97
CA ARG A 415 13.17 -16.70 -20.84
C ARG A 415 13.53 -18.17 -20.84
N GLU A 416 12.59 -19.03 -21.15
CA GLU A 416 12.83 -20.46 -21.28
C GLU A 416 13.86 -20.75 -22.39
N LEU A 417 13.65 -20.18 -23.57
CA LEU A 417 14.55 -20.35 -24.70
C LEU A 417 15.93 -19.70 -24.51
N GLU A 418 15.99 -18.55 -23.81
CA GLU A 418 17.26 -17.90 -23.48
C GLU A 418 18.12 -18.77 -22.53
N ALA A 419 17.49 -19.43 -21.57
CA ALA A 419 18.17 -20.36 -20.71
C ALA A 419 18.79 -21.53 -21.50
N PHE A 420 18.03 -22.11 -22.42
CA PHE A 420 18.52 -23.16 -23.32
C PHE A 420 19.64 -22.69 -24.27
N SER A 421 19.55 -21.46 -24.77
CA SER A 421 20.56 -20.90 -25.71
C SER A 421 21.96 -20.79 -25.10
N LYS A 422 22.08 -20.75 -23.80
CA LYS A 422 23.36 -20.74 -23.07
C LYS A 422 24.07 -22.09 -23.08
N PHE A 423 23.35 -23.17 -23.36
CA PHE A 423 23.85 -24.54 -23.29
C PHE A 423 23.97 -25.23 -24.68
N GLY A 424 23.43 -24.66 -25.74
CA GLY A 424 23.39 -25.25 -27.09
C GLY A 424 23.91 -24.30 -28.17
N SER A 425 24.65 -24.84 -29.14
CA SER A 425 25.30 -24.07 -30.23
C SER A 425 24.46 -23.89 -31.50
N ASP A 426 23.48 -24.75 -31.75
CA ASP A 426 22.70 -24.74 -32.99
C ASP A 426 21.20 -24.51 -32.70
N LEU A 427 20.79 -23.24 -32.81
CA LEU A 427 19.39 -22.86 -32.72
C LEU A 427 18.82 -22.69 -34.14
N ASP A 428 17.59 -23.16 -34.33
CA ASP A 428 16.87 -22.93 -35.58
C ASP A 428 16.48 -21.44 -35.76
N ALA A 429 16.17 -21.03 -36.97
CA ALA A 429 15.86 -19.64 -37.31
C ALA A 429 14.60 -19.13 -36.60
N VAL A 430 13.66 -19.99 -36.28
CA VAL A 430 12.42 -19.63 -35.55
C VAL A 430 12.74 -19.31 -34.11
N THR A 431 13.49 -20.16 -33.45
CA THR A 431 13.93 -19.98 -32.06
C THR A 431 14.80 -18.71 -31.91
N LEU A 432 15.73 -18.47 -32.84
CA LEU A 432 16.52 -17.25 -32.87
C LEU A 432 15.65 -15.99 -32.96
N ASN A 433 14.63 -16.01 -33.84
CA ASN A 433 13.71 -14.88 -33.98
C ASN A 433 12.91 -14.59 -32.70
N VAL A 434 12.48 -15.63 -31.97
CA VAL A 434 11.81 -15.48 -30.68
C VAL A 434 12.75 -14.87 -29.64
N ILE A 435 13.99 -15.33 -29.58
CA ILE A 435 14.99 -14.80 -28.63
C ILE A 435 15.31 -13.34 -28.96
N GLU A 436 15.52 -12.98 -30.22
CA GLU A 436 15.80 -11.61 -30.60
C GLU A 436 14.63 -10.65 -30.34
N LYS A 437 13.40 -11.09 -30.65
CA LYS A 437 12.18 -10.34 -30.28
C LYS A 437 12.09 -10.15 -28.77
N GLY A 438 12.31 -11.23 -28.03
CA GLY A 438 12.26 -11.20 -26.55
C GLY A 438 13.27 -10.25 -25.94
N ARG A 439 14.51 -10.22 -26.43
CA ARG A 439 15.54 -9.27 -25.97
C ARG A 439 15.14 -7.82 -26.18
N ARG A 440 14.57 -7.50 -27.34
CA ARG A 440 14.07 -6.13 -27.61
C ARG A 440 12.89 -5.77 -26.73
N ASN A 441 11.97 -6.71 -26.48
CA ASN A 441 10.87 -6.50 -25.57
C ASN A 441 11.34 -6.28 -24.12
N VAL A 442 12.39 -6.96 -23.66
CA VAL A 442 13.00 -6.68 -22.36
C VAL A 442 13.52 -5.24 -22.30
N GLU A 443 14.20 -4.78 -23.35
CA GLU A 443 14.68 -3.38 -23.39
C GLU A 443 13.52 -2.37 -23.40
N ILE A 444 12.43 -2.63 -24.11
CA ILE A 444 11.21 -1.79 -24.08
C ILE A 444 10.66 -1.72 -22.65
N LEU A 445 10.59 -2.84 -21.95
CA LEU A 445 10.01 -2.93 -20.60
C LEU A 445 10.89 -2.32 -19.50
N LYS A 446 12.18 -2.14 -19.74
CA LYS A 446 13.04 -1.37 -18.84
C LYS A 446 12.57 0.08 -18.77
N GLN A 447 12.65 0.66 -17.59
CA GLN A 447 12.14 2.01 -17.33
C GLN A 447 12.98 2.70 -16.26
N ALA A 448 13.27 3.98 -16.44
CA ALA A 448 13.99 4.79 -15.47
C ALA A 448 13.11 5.10 -14.25
N VAL A 449 13.74 5.38 -13.13
CA VAL A 449 13.08 5.80 -11.90
C VAL A 449 12.50 7.20 -12.06
N ASN A 450 11.33 7.46 -11.49
CA ASN A 450 10.61 8.74 -11.58
C ASN A 450 10.25 9.18 -13.01
N ASP A 451 10.06 8.21 -13.89
CA ASP A 451 9.74 8.42 -15.31
C ASP A 451 8.53 7.54 -15.72
N PRO A 452 7.34 7.81 -15.17
CA PRO A 452 6.13 7.08 -15.53
C PRO A 452 5.69 7.42 -16.96
N TYR A 453 5.13 6.43 -17.66
CA TYR A 453 4.60 6.56 -19.02
C TYR A 453 3.08 6.67 -18.99
N THR A 454 2.53 7.53 -19.86
CA THR A 454 1.07 7.57 -20.08
C THR A 454 0.61 6.26 -20.73
N VAL A 455 -0.67 5.91 -20.56
CA VAL A 455 -1.18 4.63 -21.07
C VAL A 455 -1.14 4.57 -22.59
N GLU A 456 -1.39 5.67 -23.30
CA GLU A 456 -1.31 5.75 -24.75
C GLU A 456 0.10 5.50 -25.28
N ASP A 457 1.11 6.08 -24.64
CA ASP A 457 2.52 5.87 -25.01
C ASP A 457 2.95 4.42 -24.76
N GLN A 458 2.50 3.83 -23.65
CA GLN A 458 2.72 2.42 -23.36
C GLN A 458 2.12 1.51 -24.42
N VAL A 459 0.85 1.74 -24.80
CA VAL A 459 0.17 0.94 -25.83
C VAL A 459 0.90 1.02 -27.16
N ALA A 460 1.33 2.21 -27.55
CA ALA A 460 2.04 2.41 -28.81
C ALA A 460 3.37 1.65 -28.87
N ILE A 461 4.20 1.75 -27.84
CA ILE A 461 5.52 1.09 -27.85
C ILE A 461 5.41 -0.43 -27.66
N ILE A 462 4.48 -0.90 -26.83
CA ILE A 462 4.22 -2.33 -26.64
C ILE A 462 3.68 -2.95 -27.93
N TYR A 463 2.84 -2.22 -28.68
CA TYR A 463 2.40 -2.65 -30.01
C TYR A 463 3.58 -2.87 -30.95
N ALA A 464 4.50 -1.91 -31.03
CA ALA A 464 5.70 -2.02 -31.86
C ALA A 464 6.56 -3.24 -31.47
N GLY A 465 6.73 -3.51 -30.18
CA GLY A 465 7.45 -4.69 -29.68
C GLY A 465 6.72 -6.01 -29.96
N SER A 466 5.43 -6.09 -29.71
CA SER A 466 4.63 -7.30 -29.89
C SER A 466 4.53 -7.71 -31.37
N LYS A 467 4.46 -6.73 -32.27
CA LYS A 467 4.45 -6.94 -33.74
C LYS A 467 5.84 -7.09 -34.37
N ASN A 468 6.89 -7.14 -33.53
CA ASN A 468 8.28 -7.27 -33.97
C ASN A 468 8.75 -6.20 -35.00
N LEU A 469 8.21 -4.98 -34.86
CA LEU A 469 8.54 -3.84 -35.74
C LEU A 469 9.95 -3.29 -35.50
N LEU A 470 10.58 -3.68 -34.38
CA LEU A 470 11.95 -3.29 -34.02
C LEU A 470 13.02 -4.28 -34.54
N ARG A 471 12.69 -5.20 -35.44
CA ARG A 471 13.62 -6.26 -35.89
C ARG A 471 14.95 -5.71 -36.43
N SER A 472 14.94 -4.58 -37.12
CA SER A 472 16.14 -3.92 -37.66
C SER A 472 16.90 -3.07 -36.62
N VAL A 473 16.27 -2.76 -35.49
CA VAL A 473 16.88 -1.92 -34.44
C VAL A 473 17.83 -2.76 -33.59
N PRO A 474 19.11 -2.39 -33.45
CA PRO A 474 20.02 -3.04 -32.51
C PRO A 474 19.52 -2.97 -31.07
N VAL A 475 19.73 -4.01 -30.25
CA VAL A 475 19.21 -4.10 -28.88
C VAL A 475 19.63 -2.90 -28.01
N ASN A 476 20.89 -2.45 -28.18
CA ASN A 476 21.42 -1.28 -27.44
C ASN A 476 20.84 0.07 -27.93
N LYS A 477 20.11 0.10 -29.03
CA LYS A 477 19.44 1.30 -29.57
C LYS A 477 17.92 1.33 -29.34
N VAL A 478 17.37 0.28 -28.76
CA VAL A 478 15.92 0.18 -28.53
C VAL A 478 15.39 1.35 -27.71
N LYS A 479 16.12 1.80 -26.68
CA LYS A 479 15.70 2.95 -25.86
C LYS A 479 15.73 4.28 -26.61
N GLU A 480 16.67 4.47 -27.50
CA GLU A 480 16.74 5.64 -28.36
C GLU A 480 15.58 5.63 -29.37
N PHE A 481 15.31 4.48 -29.97
CA PHE A 481 14.15 4.29 -30.83
C PHE A 481 12.83 4.57 -30.09
N GLU A 482 12.64 4.02 -28.89
CA GLU A 482 11.44 4.22 -28.07
C GLU A 482 11.13 5.71 -27.88
N ARG A 483 12.12 6.49 -27.47
CA ARG A 483 11.97 7.93 -27.27
C ARG A 483 11.60 8.64 -28.58
N THR A 484 12.34 8.37 -29.64
CA THR A 484 12.09 8.97 -30.96
C THR A 484 10.70 8.62 -31.49
N TYR A 485 10.27 7.38 -31.30
CA TYR A 485 8.96 6.90 -31.74
C TYR A 485 7.81 7.57 -30.99
N ILE A 486 7.91 7.62 -29.67
CA ILE A 486 6.90 8.28 -28.80
C ILE A 486 6.85 9.78 -29.09
N ASP A 487 8.00 10.45 -29.19
CA ASP A 487 8.07 11.88 -29.49
C ASP A 487 7.48 12.20 -30.87
N TYR A 488 7.75 11.36 -31.88
CA TYR A 488 7.17 11.53 -33.21
C TYR A 488 5.65 11.39 -33.18
N LEU A 489 5.12 10.38 -32.50
CA LEU A 489 3.67 10.17 -32.37
C LEU A 489 3.01 11.33 -31.60
N ASN A 490 3.60 11.80 -30.53
CA ASN A 490 3.07 12.94 -29.76
C ASN A 490 3.03 14.23 -30.57
N ASN A 491 4.01 14.45 -31.46
CA ASN A 491 4.10 15.68 -32.26
C ASN A 491 3.30 15.63 -33.58
N LYS A 492 3.14 14.46 -34.19
CA LYS A 492 2.57 14.31 -35.53
C LYS A 492 1.24 13.55 -35.59
N HIS A 493 0.98 12.69 -34.60
CA HIS A 493 -0.16 11.77 -34.57
C HIS A 493 -0.81 11.72 -33.19
N ARG A 494 -1.00 12.88 -32.57
CA ARG A 494 -1.65 12.99 -31.25
C ARG A 494 -3.07 12.41 -31.27
N ASP A 495 -3.78 12.55 -32.36
CA ASP A 495 -5.10 11.96 -32.60
C ASP A 495 -5.10 10.43 -32.46
N VAL A 496 -4.03 9.76 -32.92
CA VAL A 496 -3.85 8.31 -32.77
C VAL A 496 -3.64 7.95 -31.31
N LEU A 497 -2.80 8.69 -30.58
CA LEU A 497 -2.57 8.47 -29.14
C LEU A 497 -3.83 8.70 -28.32
N ASP A 498 -4.60 9.74 -28.63
CA ASP A 498 -5.86 10.03 -27.96
C ASP A 498 -6.90 8.91 -28.19
N ALA A 499 -6.93 8.34 -29.41
CA ALA A 499 -7.76 7.18 -29.71
C ALA A 499 -7.33 5.94 -28.93
N LEU A 500 -6.03 5.68 -28.80
CA LEU A 500 -5.49 4.60 -27.95
C LEU A 500 -5.88 4.78 -26.49
N LYS A 501 -5.77 5.99 -25.97
CA LYS A 501 -6.19 6.35 -24.60
C LYS A 501 -7.68 6.10 -24.38
N ALA A 502 -8.51 6.36 -25.40
CA ALA A 502 -9.95 6.06 -25.38
C ALA A 502 -10.27 4.56 -25.55
N GLY A 503 -9.25 3.70 -25.64
CA GLY A 503 -9.41 2.26 -25.79
C GLY A 503 -9.66 1.77 -27.22
N LYS A 504 -9.50 2.62 -28.23
CA LYS A 504 -9.67 2.26 -29.63
C LYS A 504 -8.38 1.70 -30.20
N LEU A 505 -8.48 0.65 -30.98
CA LEU A 505 -7.40 0.07 -31.77
C LEU A 505 -8.03 -0.60 -32.99
N ASP A 506 -8.12 0.16 -34.07
CA ASP A 506 -8.61 -0.26 -35.38
C ASP A 506 -7.49 -0.27 -36.43
N ASP A 507 -7.80 -0.71 -37.64
CA ASP A 507 -6.80 -0.85 -38.72
C ASP A 507 -6.15 0.49 -39.11
N ASN A 508 -6.89 1.59 -39.08
CA ASN A 508 -6.34 2.91 -39.35
C ASN A 508 -5.27 3.33 -38.35
N ILE A 509 -5.52 3.04 -37.07
CA ILE A 509 -4.58 3.34 -35.98
C ILE A 509 -3.34 2.45 -36.11
N THR A 510 -3.52 1.15 -36.33
CA THR A 510 -2.40 0.21 -36.48
C THR A 510 -1.54 0.51 -37.71
N ASP A 511 -2.14 0.92 -38.82
CA ASP A 511 -1.42 1.32 -40.03
C ASP A 511 -0.51 2.52 -39.78
N VAL A 512 -0.97 3.53 -39.03
CA VAL A 512 -0.14 4.67 -38.66
C VAL A 512 1.01 4.24 -37.73
N LEU A 513 0.73 3.43 -36.71
CA LEU A 513 1.75 2.94 -35.79
C LEU A 513 2.83 2.14 -36.52
N GLU A 514 2.43 1.25 -37.41
CA GLU A 514 3.36 0.43 -38.19
C GLU A 514 4.18 1.26 -39.20
N LYS A 515 3.54 2.20 -39.88
CA LYS A 515 4.22 3.09 -40.81
C LYS A 515 5.30 3.91 -40.14
N VAL A 516 4.97 4.56 -39.02
CA VAL A 516 5.92 5.37 -38.26
C VAL A 516 7.03 4.50 -37.69
N ALA A 517 6.73 3.32 -37.16
CA ALA A 517 7.73 2.40 -36.64
C ALA A 517 8.72 1.94 -37.76
N LYS A 518 8.21 1.61 -38.93
CA LYS A 518 9.04 1.19 -40.10
C LYS A 518 9.92 2.34 -40.59
N GLU A 519 9.37 3.56 -40.70
CA GLU A 519 10.15 4.73 -41.13
C GLU A 519 11.29 5.06 -40.16
N LEU A 520 11.03 4.97 -38.87
CA LEU A 520 12.03 5.29 -37.83
C LEU A 520 13.05 4.15 -37.65
N SER A 521 12.61 2.89 -37.70
CA SER A 521 13.51 1.73 -37.56
C SER A 521 14.51 1.59 -38.75
N ALA A 522 14.14 2.11 -39.91
CA ALA A 522 15.03 2.14 -41.07
C ALA A 522 16.27 3.06 -40.92
N LYS A 523 16.28 3.90 -39.87
CA LYS A 523 17.42 4.79 -39.57
C LYS A 523 18.51 4.12 -38.74
N TYR A 524 18.25 2.94 -38.20
CA TYR A 524 19.16 2.14 -37.37
C TYR A 524 19.70 0.93 -38.11
#